data_5977283592651d01bf93d256d519638b
#
_entry.id   5977283592651d01bf93d256d519638b
#
_cell.length_a   1.000
_cell.length_b   1.000
_cell.length_c   1.000
_cell.angle_alpha   90.00
_cell.angle_beta   90.00
_cell.angle_gamma   90.00
#
_symmetry.space_group_name_H-M   'P 1'
#
loop_
_entity.id
_entity.type
_entity.pdbx_description
1 polymer ?
#
loop_
_entity_poly.entity_id
_entity_poly.type
_entity_poly.pdbx_seq_one_letter_code
_entity_poly.pdbx_strand_id
1 'polypeptide(L)'
;AEQESILASVTVDDLKINETSGVQYYKNLGMLHQAIQDSIKVSECYDETLFDLPAVILYLAWFGLTEEQIINFPKEDVLDDGVMINGEKTEMPFEILQIFKRLRDAEGYYQQARGVIFRAYVYSDNLIRTERNSKINVSKMQGLVNRLNTLMDGTYSLRYNVIHQSGIFYRAHLLECESTQFNLEDPEFASKVFCEDLSSKVKHTARIRDYKLYKQLFY
;
A
#
# COMPACT_ATOMS: atom_id res chain seq x y z
N ALA A 1 18.67 -14.33 -19.61
CA ALA A 1 17.65 -14.62 -18.60
C ALA A 1 16.68 -13.44 -18.63
N GLU A 2 15.53 -13.63 -19.26
CA GLU A 2 14.43 -12.67 -19.30
C GLU A 2 13.86 -12.59 -17.88
N GLN A 3 13.93 -11.42 -17.28
CA GLN A 3 13.09 -11.11 -16.11
C GLN A 3 11.66 -11.07 -16.64
N GLU A 4 10.90 -12.13 -16.41
CA GLU A 4 9.46 -12.12 -16.62
C GLU A 4 8.89 -10.99 -15.76
N SER A 5 8.20 -10.07 -16.43
CA SER A 5 7.46 -8.98 -15.78
C SER A 5 6.52 -9.58 -14.73
N ILE A 6 6.75 -9.28 -13.45
CA ILE A 6 5.91 -9.68 -12.32
C ILE A 6 4.47 -9.12 -12.45
N LEU A 7 4.24 -8.26 -13.42
CA LEU A 7 2.94 -7.69 -13.79
C LEU A 7 2.23 -8.52 -14.88
N ALA A 8 2.38 -9.84 -14.88
CA ALA A 8 1.55 -10.71 -15.74
C ALA A 8 0.07 -10.38 -15.48
N SER A 9 -0.63 -10.02 -16.53
CA SER A 9 -2.02 -9.58 -16.63
C SER A 9 -2.92 -10.10 -15.50
N VAL A 10 -3.13 -9.26 -14.49
CA VAL A 10 -4.15 -9.51 -13.45
C VAL A 10 -5.51 -9.31 -14.11
N THR A 11 -6.34 -10.34 -14.12
CA THR A 11 -7.69 -10.28 -14.66
C THR A 11 -8.70 -9.91 -13.57
N VAL A 12 -9.88 -9.44 -13.96
CA VAL A 12 -10.99 -9.14 -13.03
C VAL A 12 -11.36 -10.38 -12.21
N ASP A 13 -11.18 -11.58 -12.76
CA ASP A 13 -11.44 -12.86 -12.08
C ASP A 13 -10.46 -13.13 -10.92
N ASP A 14 -9.30 -12.44 -10.88
CA ASP A 14 -8.37 -12.50 -9.74
C ASP A 14 -8.87 -11.67 -8.55
N LEU A 15 -9.89 -10.82 -8.75
CA LEU A 15 -10.58 -10.03 -7.73
C LEU A 15 -11.72 -10.83 -7.12
N LYS A 16 -11.41 -11.75 -6.21
CA LYS A 16 -12.46 -12.44 -5.45
C LYS A 16 -12.95 -11.53 -4.33
N ILE A 17 -14.20 -11.08 -4.46
CA ILE A 17 -14.91 -10.36 -3.40
C ILE A 17 -15.58 -11.40 -2.52
N ASN A 18 -15.37 -11.32 -1.22
CA ASN A 18 -16.11 -12.13 -0.29
C ASN A 18 -17.49 -11.51 -0.06
N GLU A 19 -18.52 -12.03 -0.72
CA GLU A 19 -19.90 -11.56 -0.63
C GLU A 19 -20.47 -11.60 0.80
N THR A 20 -19.93 -12.46 1.65
CA THR A 20 -20.41 -12.62 3.04
C THR A 20 -19.80 -11.64 4.03
N SER A 21 -18.58 -11.13 3.77
CA SER A 21 -17.89 -10.23 4.73
C SER A 21 -17.74 -8.79 4.23
N GLY A 22 -17.96 -8.52 2.95
CA GLY A 22 -17.69 -7.22 2.35
C GLY A 22 -16.23 -6.77 2.42
N VAL A 23 -15.31 -7.67 2.83
CA VAL A 23 -13.88 -7.38 2.94
C VAL A 23 -13.19 -7.79 1.65
N GLN A 24 -12.53 -6.84 1.04
CA GLN A 24 -11.71 -7.04 -0.14
C GLN A 24 -10.23 -7.06 0.27
N TYR A 25 -9.51 -8.13 -0.11
CA TYR A 25 -8.06 -8.21 0.07
C TYR A 25 -7.34 -8.15 -1.28
N TYR A 26 -6.04 -7.85 -1.23
CA TYR A 26 -5.14 -7.89 -2.38
C TYR A 26 -4.24 -9.11 -2.28
N LYS A 27 -4.19 -9.94 -3.33
CA LYS A 27 -3.39 -11.17 -3.37
C LYS A 27 -1.89 -10.90 -3.26
N ASN A 28 -1.43 -9.88 -4.00
CA ASN A 28 -0.01 -9.51 -4.09
C ASN A 28 0.16 -8.03 -4.44
N LEU A 29 1.41 -7.57 -4.44
CA LEU A 29 1.76 -6.19 -4.76
C LEU A 29 1.36 -5.79 -6.19
N GLY A 30 1.44 -6.72 -7.15
CA GLY A 30 1.04 -6.47 -8.55
C GLY A 30 -0.44 -6.16 -8.68
N MET A 31 -1.30 -6.90 -7.97
CA MET A 31 -2.75 -6.63 -7.92
C MET A 31 -3.06 -5.26 -7.31
N LEU A 32 -2.36 -4.88 -6.24
CA LEU A 32 -2.50 -3.54 -5.66
C LEU A 32 -2.05 -2.46 -6.66
N HIS A 33 -0.90 -2.67 -7.31
CA HIS A 33 -0.39 -1.72 -8.31
C HIS A 33 -1.39 -1.52 -9.45
N GLN A 34 -1.95 -2.61 -9.99
CA GLN A 34 -2.97 -2.54 -11.04
C GLN A 34 -4.20 -1.75 -10.58
N ALA A 35 -4.72 -2.00 -9.39
CA ALA A 35 -5.86 -1.28 -8.84
C ALA A 35 -5.60 0.23 -8.71
N ILE A 36 -4.40 0.62 -8.30
CA ILE A 36 -3.98 2.03 -8.23
C ILE A 36 -3.93 2.62 -9.65
N GLN A 37 -3.33 1.93 -10.62
CA GLN A 37 -3.24 2.41 -12.00
C GLN A 37 -4.61 2.55 -12.65
N ASP A 38 -5.51 1.61 -12.42
CA ASP A 38 -6.89 1.68 -12.94
C ASP A 38 -7.64 2.87 -12.35
N SER A 39 -7.46 3.16 -11.05
CA SER A 39 -8.04 4.35 -10.41
C SER A 39 -7.52 5.65 -11.04
N ILE A 40 -6.23 5.71 -11.34
CA ILE A 40 -5.61 6.89 -11.99
C ILE A 40 -6.18 7.07 -13.40
N LYS A 41 -6.29 6.00 -14.20
CA LYS A 41 -6.86 6.05 -15.55
C LYS A 41 -8.31 6.54 -15.57
N VAL A 42 -9.14 6.04 -14.64
CA VAL A 42 -10.54 6.46 -14.53
C VAL A 42 -10.66 7.95 -14.15
N SER A 43 -9.66 8.52 -13.48
CA SER A 43 -9.69 9.92 -13.05
C SER A 43 -9.64 10.92 -14.22
N GLU A 44 -9.22 10.48 -15.43
CA GLU A 44 -8.95 11.34 -16.59
C GLU A 44 -8.10 12.57 -16.24
N CYS A 45 -7.20 12.42 -15.29
CA CYS A 45 -6.42 13.51 -14.72
C CYS A 45 -5.37 14.01 -15.74
N TYR A 46 -5.22 15.33 -15.84
CA TYR A 46 -4.21 15.95 -16.70
C TYR A 46 -2.77 15.57 -16.32
N ASP A 47 -2.52 15.36 -15.02
CA ASP A 47 -1.19 15.03 -14.50
C ASP A 47 -1.29 13.87 -13.51
N GLU A 48 -0.84 12.70 -13.92
CA GLU A 48 -0.82 11.48 -13.10
C GLU A 48 0.02 11.65 -11.82
N THR A 49 1.00 12.56 -11.81
CA THR A 49 1.84 12.83 -10.63
C THR A 49 1.05 13.34 -9.43
N LEU A 50 -0.16 13.87 -9.65
CA LEU A 50 -1.11 14.19 -8.58
C LEU A 50 -1.40 12.99 -7.67
N PHE A 51 -1.32 11.77 -8.21
CA PHE A 51 -1.63 10.53 -7.52
C PHE A 51 -0.40 9.82 -6.96
N ASP A 52 0.82 10.29 -7.24
CA ASP A 52 2.05 9.69 -6.70
C ASP A 52 2.03 9.66 -5.16
N LEU A 53 1.60 10.75 -4.54
CA LEU A 53 1.53 10.84 -3.09
C LEU A 53 0.58 9.80 -2.45
N PRO A 54 -0.71 9.68 -2.84
CA PRO A 54 -1.57 8.64 -2.31
C PRO A 54 -1.12 7.23 -2.71
N ALA A 55 -0.53 7.02 -3.88
CA ALA A 55 0.00 5.72 -4.30
C ALA A 55 1.15 5.26 -3.38
N VAL A 56 2.12 6.14 -3.11
CA VAL A 56 3.24 5.85 -2.21
C VAL A 56 2.75 5.53 -0.79
N ILE A 57 1.75 6.24 -0.28
CA ILE A 57 1.13 5.93 1.02
C ILE A 57 0.60 4.48 1.03
N LEU A 58 -0.07 4.05 -0.04
CA LEU A 58 -0.63 2.69 -0.14
C LEU A 58 0.46 1.62 -0.27
N TYR A 59 1.55 1.89 -1.01
CA TYR A 59 2.69 0.97 -1.08
C TYR A 59 3.39 0.84 0.27
N LEU A 60 3.63 1.93 0.99
CA LEU A 60 4.20 1.88 2.34
C LEU A 60 3.30 1.11 3.31
N ALA A 61 1.98 1.27 3.20
CA ALA A 61 1.01 0.48 3.95
C ALA A 61 1.12 -1.02 3.61
N TRP A 62 1.23 -1.38 2.33
CA TRP A 62 1.47 -2.77 1.90
C TRP A 62 2.71 -3.37 2.53
N PHE A 63 3.79 -2.61 2.65
CA PHE A 63 5.02 -3.06 3.31
C PHE A 63 4.92 -3.09 4.85
N GLY A 64 3.75 -2.78 5.41
CA GLY A 64 3.44 -2.95 6.83
C GLY A 64 3.79 -1.75 7.71
N LEU A 65 4.09 -0.58 7.13
CA LEU A 65 4.30 0.62 7.92
C LEU A 65 3.00 1.11 8.53
N THR A 66 3.07 1.52 9.79
CA THR A 66 1.97 2.19 10.48
C THR A 66 1.70 3.57 9.89
N GLU A 67 0.51 4.10 10.12
CA GLU A 67 0.16 5.46 9.67
C GLU A 67 1.16 6.50 10.16
N GLU A 68 1.65 6.36 11.39
CA GLU A 68 2.64 7.28 11.95
C GLU A 68 4.02 7.16 11.29
N GLN A 69 4.47 5.95 10.97
CA GLN A 69 5.70 5.73 10.21
C GLN A 69 5.59 6.33 8.80
N ILE A 70 4.45 6.16 8.14
CA ILE A 70 4.21 6.70 6.79
C ILE A 70 4.28 8.23 6.78
N ILE A 71 3.59 8.92 7.68
CA ILE A 71 3.60 10.40 7.70
C ILE A 71 4.94 11.00 8.08
N ASN A 72 5.82 10.21 8.70
CA ASN A 72 7.20 10.59 9.06
C ASN A 72 8.26 9.98 8.14
N PHE A 73 7.87 9.35 7.04
CA PHE A 73 8.79 8.63 6.17
C PHE A 73 9.78 9.61 5.50
N PRO A 74 11.11 9.44 5.70
CA PRO A 74 12.10 10.38 5.19
C PRO A 74 12.31 10.20 3.68
N LYS A 75 12.64 11.29 2.98
CA LYS A 75 12.98 11.26 1.55
C LYS A 75 14.26 10.48 1.28
N GLU A 76 15.23 10.55 2.18
CA GLU A 76 16.52 9.86 2.05
C GLU A 76 16.41 8.34 2.05
N ASP A 77 15.31 7.80 2.60
CA ASP A 77 15.02 6.37 2.57
C ASP A 77 14.58 5.86 1.19
N VAL A 78 14.31 6.76 0.24
CA VAL A 78 14.07 6.40 -1.17
C VAL A 78 15.39 6.43 -1.92
N LEU A 79 15.97 5.26 -2.16
CA LEU A 79 17.25 5.07 -2.85
C LEU A 79 17.03 4.97 -4.38
N ASP A 80 18.13 4.94 -5.13
CA ASP A 80 18.05 4.79 -6.60
C ASP A 80 17.65 3.38 -7.05
N ASP A 81 17.88 2.37 -6.19
CA ASP A 81 17.68 0.96 -6.48
C ASP A 81 16.80 0.23 -5.42
N GLY A 82 16.04 0.96 -4.61
CA GLY A 82 15.15 0.41 -3.60
C GLY A 82 14.66 1.45 -2.61
N VAL A 83 13.99 0.99 -1.56
CA VAL A 83 13.47 1.84 -0.47
C VAL A 83 13.85 1.22 0.87
N MET A 84 14.31 2.05 1.80
CA MET A 84 14.59 1.61 3.18
C MET A 84 13.28 1.45 3.95
N ILE A 85 12.93 0.23 4.31
CA ILE A 85 11.72 -0.09 5.10
C ILE A 85 12.15 -0.67 6.44
N ASN A 86 11.84 0.01 7.53
CA ASN A 86 12.23 -0.42 8.89
C ASN A 86 13.75 -0.68 9.05
N GLY A 87 14.57 0.10 8.35
CA GLY A 87 16.03 -0.02 8.38
C GLY A 87 16.62 -1.07 7.45
N GLU A 88 15.80 -1.77 6.67
CA GLU A 88 16.24 -2.75 5.68
C GLU A 88 15.94 -2.27 4.26
N LYS A 89 16.89 -2.47 3.35
CA LYS A 89 16.69 -2.15 1.93
C LYS A 89 15.72 -3.15 1.32
N THR A 90 14.60 -2.65 0.84
CA THR A 90 13.56 -3.42 0.15
C THR A 90 13.64 -3.16 -1.35
N GLU A 91 13.85 -4.22 -2.13
CA GLU A 91 13.74 -4.17 -3.57
C GLU A 91 12.27 -4.07 -3.98
N MET A 92 12.01 -3.26 -5.01
CA MET A 92 10.67 -3.04 -5.53
C MET A 92 10.64 -3.24 -7.04
N PRO A 93 9.48 -3.62 -7.62
CA PRO A 93 9.29 -3.55 -9.06
C PRO A 93 9.64 -2.15 -9.59
N PHE A 94 10.26 -2.12 -10.76
CA PHE A 94 10.79 -0.87 -11.35
C PHE A 94 9.73 0.24 -11.41
N GLU A 95 8.52 -0.10 -11.83
CA GLU A 95 7.42 0.85 -12.00
C GLU A 95 7.02 1.51 -10.67
N ILE A 96 6.99 0.72 -9.60
CA ILE A 96 6.69 1.22 -8.24
C ILE A 96 7.83 2.10 -7.74
N LEU A 97 9.08 1.66 -7.91
CA LEU A 97 10.24 2.46 -7.52
C LEU A 97 10.28 3.82 -8.24
N GLN A 98 9.91 3.87 -9.53
CA GLN A 98 9.82 5.13 -10.26
C GLN A 98 8.80 6.10 -9.64
N ILE A 99 7.67 5.63 -9.12
CA ILE A 99 6.69 6.46 -8.43
C ILE A 99 7.29 7.06 -7.14
N PHE A 100 8.01 6.25 -6.35
CA PHE A 100 8.72 6.73 -5.16
C PHE A 100 9.76 7.79 -5.50
N LYS A 101 10.61 7.55 -6.51
CA LYS A 101 11.65 8.48 -6.96
C LYS A 101 11.05 9.78 -7.49
N ARG A 102 10.01 9.68 -8.29
CA ARG A 102 9.30 10.84 -8.83
C ARG A 102 8.74 11.70 -7.70
N LEU A 103 8.11 11.09 -6.67
CA LEU A 103 7.61 11.83 -5.50
C LEU A 103 8.76 12.43 -4.65
N ARG A 104 9.89 11.71 -4.48
CA ARG A 104 11.07 12.20 -3.77
C ARG A 104 11.58 13.48 -4.41
N ASP A 105 11.72 13.48 -5.73
CA ASP A 105 12.37 14.53 -6.51
C ASP A 105 11.39 15.65 -6.93
N ALA A 106 10.06 15.42 -6.75
CA ALA A 106 9.04 16.39 -7.15
C ALA A 106 9.11 17.70 -6.34
N GLU A 107 9.08 18.81 -7.04
CA GLU A 107 8.91 20.16 -6.45
C GLU A 107 7.43 20.51 -6.21
N GLY A 108 6.51 19.79 -6.82
CA GLY A 108 5.07 19.99 -6.74
C GLY A 108 4.32 19.14 -7.76
N TYR A 109 3.09 19.50 -8.04
CA TYR A 109 2.24 18.82 -9.01
C TYR A 109 1.37 19.82 -9.78
N TYR A 110 0.89 19.43 -10.96
CA TYR A 110 -0.06 20.24 -11.73
C TYR A 110 -1.50 19.82 -11.41
N GLN A 111 -2.34 20.80 -11.11
CA GLN A 111 -3.75 20.61 -10.87
C GLN A 111 -4.56 21.29 -11.97
N GLN A 112 -5.47 20.56 -12.60
CA GLN A 112 -6.47 21.15 -13.48
C GLN A 112 -7.68 21.61 -12.65
N ALA A 113 -7.95 22.91 -12.69
CA ALA A 113 -9.12 23.51 -12.06
C ALA A 113 -9.81 24.43 -13.09
N ARG A 114 -9.70 25.75 -12.92
CA ARG A 114 -10.13 26.76 -13.94
C ARG A 114 -8.97 27.11 -14.92
N GLY A 115 -8.06 26.16 -15.11
CA GLY A 115 -6.79 26.23 -15.85
C GLY A 115 -5.80 25.30 -15.20
N VAL A 116 -4.62 25.11 -15.82
CA VAL A 116 -3.53 24.29 -15.27
C VAL A 116 -2.73 25.15 -14.29
N ILE A 117 -2.70 24.77 -13.02
CA ILE A 117 -2.04 25.48 -11.93
C ILE A 117 -0.98 24.58 -11.31
N PHE A 118 0.28 25.04 -11.27
CA PHE A 118 1.33 24.37 -10.51
C PHE A 118 1.14 24.60 -9.01
N ARG A 119 1.17 23.52 -8.22
CA ARG A 119 1.11 23.51 -6.76
C ARG A 119 2.44 23.06 -6.21
N ALA A 120 3.28 24.01 -5.78
CA ALA A 120 4.56 23.68 -5.18
C ALA A 120 4.38 23.03 -3.82
N TYR A 121 5.16 21.97 -3.54
CA TYR A 121 5.23 21.38 -2.21
C TYR A 121 5.99 22.30 -1.25
N VAL A 122 5.59 22.32 0.01
CA VAL A 122 6.40 22.93 1.07
C VAL A 122 7.70 22.13 1.23
N TYR A 123 8.81 22.81 1.43
CA TYR A 123 10.09 22.15 1.72
C TYR A 123 9.96 21.23 2.95
N SER A 124 10.47 20.02 2.83
CA SER A 124 10.43 19.01 3.89
C SER A 124 11.42 17.90 3.62
N ASP A 125 12.02 17.34 4.67
CA ASP A 125 12.79 16.09 4.62
C ASP A 125 11.87 14.86 4.61
N ASN A 126 10.58 15.03 4.93
CA ASN A 126 9.59 13.97 4.79
C ASN A 126 9.19 13.79 3.33
N LEU A 127 9.05 12.53 2.92
CA LEU A 127 8.52 12.15 1.61
C LEU A 127 7.04 12.59 1.47
N ILE A 128 6.26 12.38 2.52
CA ILE A 128 4.82 12.65 2.55
C ILE A 128 4.58 14.11 2.99
N ARG A 129 4.45 14.99 2.01
CA ARG A 129 4.25 16.44 2.17
C ARG A 129 3.20 16.96 1.20
N THR A 130 2.70 18.17 1.43
CA THR A 130 1.71 18.83 0.57
C THR A 130 2.10 20.28 0.28
N GLU A 131 1.30 20.99 -0.52
CA GLU A 131 1.45 22.42 -0.79
C GLU A 131 1.27 23.32 0.44
N ARG A 132 0.76 22.78 1.56
CA ARG A 132 0.48 23.55 2.79
C ARG A 132 1.22 23.04 4.01
N ASN A 133 1.67 21.78 3.99
CA ASN A 133 2.19 21.11 5.17
C ASN A 133 3.47 20.37 4.82
N SER A 134 4.56 20.70 5.50
CA SER A 134 5.82 19.96 5.47
C SER A 134 5.69 18.56 6.12
N LYS A 135 4.75 18.43 7.05
CA LYS A 135 4.34 17.17 7.69
C LYS A 135 2.82 17.16 7.78
N ILE A 136 2.20 16.06 7.35
CA ILE A 136 0.76 15.86 7.44
C ILE A 136 0.40 15.05 8.68
N ASN A 137 -0.88 15.08 9.06
CA ASN A 137 -1.42 14.19 10.08
C ASN A 137 -2.15 12.99 9.44
N VAL A 138 -2.50 11.99 10.26
CA VAL A 138 -3.18 10.77 9.84
C VAL A 138 -4.51 11.07 9.12
N SER A 139 -5.32 12.00 9.62
CA SER A 139 -6.58 12.36 8.98
C SER A 139 -6.38 12.93 7.57
N LYS A 140 -5.36 13.75 7.36
CA LYS A 140 -5.01 14.28 6.04
C LYS A 140 -4.51 13.17 5.12
N MET A 141 -3.67 12.25 5.63
CA MET A 141 -3.20 11.08 4.90
C MET A 141 -4.37 10.22 4.41
N GLN A 142 -5.30 9.88 5.28
CA GLN A 142 -6.51 9.14 4.93
C GLN A 142 -7.36 9.87 3.88
N GLY A 143 -7.48 11.20 3.98
CA GLY A 143 -8.15 12.03 2.98
C GLY A 143 -7.49 11.99 1.60
N LEU A 144 -6.15 11.89 1.54
CA LEU A 144 -5.43 11.74 0.28
C LEU A 144 -5.69 10.38 -0.37
N VAL A 145 -5.64 9.30 0.42
CA VAL A 145 -5.94 7.93 -0.04
C VAL A 145 -7.38 7.80 -0.51
N ASN A 146 -8.33 8.41 0.20
CA ASN A 146 -9.73 8.37 -0.17
C ASN A 146 -10.02 8.99 -1.55
N ARG A 147 -9.17 9.88 -2.06
CA ARG A 147 -9.31 10.41 -3.42
C ARG A 147 -9.21 9.30 -4.46
N LEU A 148 -8.26 8.36 -4.33
CA LEU A 148 -8.18 7.20 -5.21
C LEU A 148 -9.37 6.27 -5.03
N ASN A 149 -9.76 6.02 -3.78
CA ASN A 149 -10.85 5.11 -3.47
C ASN A 149 -12.22 5.59 -4.02
N THR A 150 -12.46 6.90 -4.07
CA THR A 150 -13.73 7.46 -4.59
C THR A 150 -13.85 7.41 -6.11
N LEU A 151 -12.76 7.19 -6.83
CA LEU A 151 -12.78 7.10 -8.30
C LEU A 151 -13.30 5.75 -8.81
N MET A 152 -13.37 4.73 -7.98
CA MET A 152 -13.53 3.33 -8.39
C MET A 152 -14.90 2.72 -8.07
N ASP A 153 -15.97 3.47 -7.93
CA ASP A 153 -17.37 2.98 -7.77
C ASP A 153 -17.52 1.65 -6.98
N GLY A 154 -16.63 1.41 -5.99
CA GLY A 154 -16.64 0.22 -5.17
C GLY A 154 -15.95 -1.03 -5.77
N THR A 155 -15.41 -0.98 -6.98
CA THR A 155 -14.69 -2.11 -7.61
C THR A 155 -13.45 -2.50 -6.82
N TYR A 156 -12.72 -1.52 -6.28
CA TYR A 156 -11.54 -1.72 -5.43
C TYR A 156 -11.72 -1.01 -4.08
N SER A 157 -11.16 -1.57 -3.03
CA SER A 157 -11.10 -0.92 -1.72
C SER A 157 -9.68 -0.42 -1.45
N LEU A 158 -9.34 0.75 -2.00
CA LEU A 158 -8.05 1.42 -1.80
C LEU A 158 -8.02 2.14 -0.44
N ARG A 159 -8.19 1.38 0.65
CA ARG A 159 -8.17 1.90 2.03
C ARG A 159 -6.90 1.42 2.73
N TYR A 160 -6.29 2.31 3.52
CA TYR A 160 -5.08 1.98 4.28
C TYR A 160 -5.20 0.63 5.01
N ASN A 161 -6.22 0.43 5.83
CA ASN A 161 -6.38 -0.77 6.66
C ASN A 161 -6.48 -2.06 5.82
N VAL A 162 -7.19 -2.03 4.70
CA VAL A 162 -7.34 -3.17 3.79
C VAL A 162 -5.99 -3.55 3.19
N ILE A 163 -5.25 -2.55 2.71
CA ILE A 163 -3.97 -2.75 2.03
C ILE A 163 -2.89 -3.17 3.03
N HIS A 164 -2.81 -2.51 4.18
CA HIS A 164 -1.89 -2.86 5.25
C HIS A 164 -2.09 -4.32 5.70
N GLN A 165 -3.33 -4.73 5.92
CA GLN A 165 -3.67 -6.10 6.31
C GLN A 165 -3.36 -7.12 5.20
N SER A 166 -3.64 -6.78 3.94
CA SER A 166 -3.32 -7.63 2.80
C SER A 166 -1.82 -7.89 2.68
N GLY A 167 -1.00 -6.85 2.84
CA GLY A 167 0.45 -6.96 2.81
C GLY A 167 1.01 -7.82 3.96
N ILE A 168 0.44 -7.70 5.17
CA ILE A 168 0.79 -8.56 6.30
C ILE A 168 0.43 -10.02 6.00
N PHE A 169 -0.76 -10.28 5.49
CA PHE A 169 -1.21 -11.64 5.17
C PHE A 169 -0.41 -12.28 4.05
N TYR A 170 -0.02 -11.49 3.04
CA TYR A 170 0.86 -11.95 1.98
C TYR A 170 2.22 -12.42 2.52
N ARG A 171 2.86 -11.61 3.37
CA ARG A 171 4.14 -12.00 4.01
C ARG A 171 3.99 -13.20 4.94
N ALA A 172 2.89 -13.26 5.70
CA ALA A 172 2.58 -14.42 6.53
C ALA A 172 2.44 -15.71 5.68
N HIS A 173 1.82 -15.61 4.51
CA HIS A 173 1.68 -16.74 3.59
C HIS A 173 3.03 -17.17 3.01
N LEU A 174 3.90 -16.24 2.62
CA LEU A 174 5.25 -16.58 2.18
C LEU A 174 6.03 -17.29 3.28
N LEU A 175 5.99 -16.79 4.50
CA LEU A 175 6.63 -17.42 5.65
C LEU A 175 6.07 -18.82 5.94
N GLU A 176 4.75 -19.02 5.81
CA GLU A 176 4.11 -20.35 5.95
C GLU A 176 4.62 -21.33 4.90
N CYS A 177 4.83 -20.88 3.66
CA CYS A 177 5.35 -21.73 2.59
C CYS A 177 6.83 -22.11 2.78
N GLU A 178 7.62 -21.25 3.39
CA GLU A 178 9.06 -21.45 3.59
C GLU A 178 9.42 -22.14 4.90
N SER A 179 8.57 -22.04 5.92
CA SER A 179 8.88 -22.48 7.30
C SER A 179 8.13 -23.76 7.66
N THR A 180 8.87 -24.77 8.11
CA THR A 180 8.31 -25.99 8.72
C THR A 180 7.81 -25.78 10.15
N GLN A 181 8.10 -24.63 10.77
CA GLN A 181 7.74 -24.30 12.15
C GLN A 181 6.65 -23.23 12.24
N PHE A 182 5.89 -23.00 11.18
CA PHE A 182 4.82 -22.01 11.17
C PHE A 182 3.66 -22.45 12.06
N ASN A 183 3.43 -21.73 13.17
CA ASN A 183 2.40 -22.08 14.14
C ASN A 183 1.66 -20.83 14.65
N LEU A 184 0.53 -20.53 14.05
CA LEU A 184 -0.31 -19.40 14.46
C LEU A 184 -1.15 -19.67 15.73
N GLU A 185 -1.21 -20.89 16.23
CA GLU A 185 -1.91 -21.19 17.50
C GLU A 185 -1.15 -20.63 18.71
N ASP A 186 0.16 -20.41 18.57
CA ASP A 186 0.96 -19.69 19.54
C ASP A 186 0.76 -18.17 19.40
N PRO A 187 0.17 -17.47 20.40
CA PRO A 187 -0.09 -16.03 20.31
C PRO A 187 1.18 -15.18 20.19
N GLU A 188 2.30 -15.64 20.72
CA GLU A 188 3.58 -14.92 20.65
C GLU A 188 4.16 -14.98 19.23
N PHE A 189 4.13 -16.15 18.62
CA PHE A 189 4.50 -16.34 17.23
C PHE A 189 3.55 -15.56 16.29
N ALA A 190 2.25 -15.68 16.49
CA ALA A 190 1.26 -14.95 15.70
C ALA A 190 1.44 -13.43 15.80
N SER A 191 1.76 -12.90 16.99
CA SER A 191 2.01 -11.47 17.18
C SER A 191 3.23 -10.99 16.37
N LYS A 192 4.29 -11.81 16.29
CA LYS A 192 5.46 -11.51 15.45
C LYS A 192 5.12 -11.54 13.96
N VAL A 193 4.40 -12.58 13.52
CA VAL A 193 4.02 -12.76 12.10
C VAL A 193 3.11 -11.64 11.61
N PHE A 194 2.13 -11.24 12.43
CA PHE A 194 1.17 -10.20 12.04
C PHE A 194 1.57 -8.78 12.48
N CYS A 195 2.73 -8.62 13.12
CA CYS A 195 3.22 -7.33 13.65
C CYS A 195 2.16 -6.59 14.50
N GLU A 196 1.42 -7.33 15.34
CA GLU A 196 0.32 -6.83 16.16
C GLU A 196 0.31 -7.52 17.53
N ASP A 197 -0.08 -6.82 18.59
CA ASP A 197 -0.30 -7.44 19.90
C ASP A 197 -1.54 -8.33 19.87
N LEU A 198 -1.33 -9.64 19.87
CA LEU A 198 -2.34 -10.69 19.87
C LEU A 198 -2.44 -11.44 21.21
N SER A 199 -2.00 -10.85 22.30
CA SER A 199 -2.13 -11.41 23.65
C SER A 199 -3.59 -11.66 24.05
N SER A 200 -4.53 -10.88 23.55
CA SER A 200 -5.97 -11.09 23.72
C SER A 200 -6.48 -12.24 22.87
N LYS A 201 -7.09 -13.26 23.48
CA LYS A 201 -7.68 -14.42 22.81
C LYS A 201 -8.68 -14.01 21.71
N VAL A 202 -9.47 -12.95 21.93
CA VAL A 202 -10.46 -12.48 20.96
C VAL A 202 -9.78 -11.92 19.71
N LYS A 203 -8.76 -11.06 19.89
CA LYS A 203 -7.98 -10.50 18.77
C LYS A 203 -7.25 -11.60 18.01
N HIS A 204 -6.59 -12.50 18.73
CA HIS A 204 -5.85 -13.63 18.16
C HIS A 204 -6.75 -14.50 17.29
N THR A 205 -7.90 -14.97 17.82
CA THR A 205 -8.85 -15.78 17.07
C THR A 205 -9.38 -15.05 15.82
N ALA A 206 -9.71 -13.75 15.95
CA ALA A 206 -10.19 -12.94 14.83
C ALA A 206 -9.11 -12.82 13.73
N ARG A 207 -7.86 -12.56 14.11
CA ARG A 207 -6.75 -12.41 13.15
C ARG A 207 -6.47 -13.71 12.38
N ILE A 208 -6.47 -14.86 13.08
CA ILE A 208 -6.32 -16.17 12.43
C ILE A 208 -7.47 -16.45 11.46
N ARG A 209 -8.70 -16.14 11.84
CA ARG A 209 -9.87 -16.31 10.97
C ARG A 209 -9.72 -15.46 9.69
N ASP A 210 -9.33 -14.20 9.83
CA ASP A 210 -9.17 -13.28 8.72
C ASP A 210 -8.04 -13.73 7.78
N TYR A 211 -6.94 -14.25 8.32
CA TYR A 211 -5.87 -14.85 7.53
C TYR A 211 -6.32 -16.14 6.79
N LYS A 212 -7.08 -17.03 7.47
CA LYS A 212 -7.64 -18.21 6.81
C LYS A 212 -8.56 -17.80 5.65
N LEU A 213 -9.36 -16.75 5.84
CA LEU A 213 -10.21 -16.20 4.79
C LEU A 213 -9.37 -15.67 3.61
N TYR A 214 -8.31 -14.92 3.89
CA TYR A 214 -7.38 -14.45 2.87
C TYR A 214 -6.81 -15.62 2.05
N LYS A 215 -6.38 -16.70 2.71
CA LYS A 215 -5.91 -17.91 2.00
C LYS A 215 -6.97 -18.55 1.13
N GLN A 216 -8.20 -18.68 1.64
CA GLN A 216 -9.31 -19.25 0.86
C GLN A 216 -9.66 -18.45 -0.38
N LEU A 217 -9.41 -17.14 -0.37
CA LEU A 217 -9.68 -16.27 -1.52
C LEU A 217 -8.64 -16.42 -2.63
N PHE A 218 -7.37 -16.71 -2.29
CA PHE A 218 -6.26 -16.56 -3.24
C PHE A 218 -5.41 -17.81 -3.45
N TYR A 219 -5.48 -18.79 -2.54
CA TYR A 219 -4.66 -20.00 -2.52
C TYR A 219 -5.49 -21.23 -2.20
#